data_87ab9ae344574664e76a2303c19e7eec
#
_entry.id   87ab9ae344574664e76a2303c19e7eec
#
_cell.length_a   1.000
_cell.length_b   1.000
_cell.length_c   1.000
_cell.angle_alpha   90.00
_cell.angle_beta   90.00
_cell.angle_gamma   90.00
#
_symmetry.space_group_name_H-M   'P 1'
#
loop_
_entity.id
_entity.type
_entity.pdbx_description
1 polymer ?
#
loop_
_entity_poly.entity_id
_entity_poly.type
_entity_poly.pdbx_seq_one_letter_code
_entity_poly.pdbx_strand_id
1 'polypeptide(L)'
;MMRPGLARLLLLCCLLLPAAAQAQAQPQAADEYAAKAAFIYNIAQFSTLPNMNGVVRLCVLGRDPFGSALATLEGKPLGNARLSIVYPHSGPEALMQCHILYISASESDDMTALADSARAAGVLTIADTRGAARKGVMLELVLDDRRIAFEFNGAAARGAGVVLSSKVLRLARAIY
;
A
#
# COMPACT_ATOMS: atom_id res chain seq x y z
N MET A 1 -59.41 42.91 -12.03
CA MET A 1 -58.26 43.04 -12.91
C MET A 1 -56.98 42.70 -12.12
N MET A 2 -56.56 41.47 -12.12
CA MET A 2 -55.37 40.98 -11.45
C MET A 2 -54.16 41.05 -12.38
N ARG A 3 -53.08 41.69 -11.98
CA ARG A 3 -51.87 41.89 -12.78
C ARG A 3 -51.05 40.57 -12.87
N PRO A 4 -50.72 40.08 -14.06
CA PRO A 4 -50.02 38.81 -14.22
C PRO A 4 -48.47 38.97 -14.17
N GLY A 5 -47.96 39.71 -13.20
CA GLY A 5 -46.52 40.00 -13.12
C GLY A 5 -45.76 39.29 -11.98
N LEU A 6 -46.48 38.82 -10.97
CA LEU A 6 -45.83 38.27 -9.75
C LEU A 6 -45.61 36.75 -9.76
N ALA A 7 -46.24 36.02 -10.68
CA ALA A 7 -46.15 34.56 -10.74
C ALA A 7 -44.91 34.02 -11.50
N ARG A 8 -44.18 34.87 -12.23
CA ARG A 8 -43.00 34.48 -13.00
C ARG A 8 -41.65 34.62 -12.27
N LEU A 9 -41.64 35.29 -11.12
CA LEU A 9 -40.40 35.51 -10.39
C LEU A 9 -40.07 34.41 -9.36
N LEU A 10 -41.03 33.53 -9.04
CA LEU A 10 -40.85 32.44 -8.05
C LEU A 10 -40.41 31.11 -8.65
N LEU A 11 -40.31 30.98 -9.97
CA LEU A 11 -39.95 29.71 -10.62
C LEU A 11 -38.47 29.61 -11.03
N LEU A 12 -37.68 30.68 -10.83
CA LEU A 12 -36.26 30.72 -11.24
C LEU A 12 -35.26 30.47 -10.10
N CYS A 13 -35.73 30.24 -8.88
CA CYS A 13 -34.89 30.14 -7.66
C CYS A 13 -34.54 28.68 -7.25
N CYS A 14 -35.05 27.65 -7.98
CA CYS A 14 -34.87 26.24 -7.56
C CYS A 14 -33.79 25.45 -8.31
N LEU A 15 -32.93 26.07 -9.12
CA LEU A 15 -31.93 25.36 -9.92
C LEU A 15 -30.46 25.60 -9.52
N LEU A 16 -30.22 26.13 -8.32
CA LEU A 16 -28.87 26.23 -7.76
C LEU A 16 -28.74 25.29 -6.56
N LEU A 17 -28.75 23.98 -6.78
CA LEU A 17 -28.39 22.98 -5.78
C LEU A 17 -26.94 22.53 -5.98
N PRO A 18 -26.19 22.31 -4.88
CA PRO A 18 -24.76 22.48 -4.81
C PRO A 18 -23.98 21.24 -5.24
N ALA A 19 -22.98 21.42 -6.07
CA ALA A 19 -21.92 20.47 -6.36
C ALA A 19 -20.86 20.41 -5.23
N ALA A 20 -21.28 20.47 -3.96
CA ALA A 20 -20.35 20.59 -2.83
C ALA A 20 -20.06 19.29 -2.05
N ALA A 21 -20.56 18.12 -2.51
CA ALA A 21 -20.54 16.91 -1.67
C ALA A 21 -19.39 15.90 -1.97
N GLN A 22 -18.46 16.18 -2.88
CA GLN A 22 -17.43 15.19 -3.27
C GLN A 22 -15.99 15.51 -2.84
N ALA A 23 -15.76 16.61 -2.12
CA ALA A 23 -14.40 17.08 -1.81
C ALA A 23 -13.80 16.51 -0.51
N GLN A 24 -14.50 15.70 0.28
CA GLN A 24 -14.05 15.30 1.62
C GLN A 24 -13.40 13.91 1.73
N ALA A 25 -13.46 13.08 0.71
CA ALA A 25 -12.88 11.72 0.78
C ALA A 25 -11.38 11.65 0.42
N GLN A 26 -10.86 12.60 -0.31
CA GLN A 26 -9.47 12.59 -0.79
C GLN A 26 -8.39 12.84 0.27
N PRO A 27 -8.54 13.76 1.24
CA PRO A 27 -7.52 13.97 2.27
C PRO A 27 -7.28 12.73 3.14
N GLN A 28 -8.34 12.04 3.49
CA GLN A 28 -8.30 10.89 4.40
C GLN A 28 -7.57 9.67 3.77
N ALA A 29 -7.76 9.42 2.48
CA ALA A 29 -7.04 8.37 1.76
C ALA A 29 -5.55 8.71 1.59
N ALA A 30 -5.21 9.97 1.31
CA ALA A 30 -3.82 10.41 1.20
C ALA A 30 -3.09 10.26 2.55
N ASP A 31 -3.72 10.59 3.66
CA ASP A 31 -3.16 10.43 5.01
C ASP A 31 -2.96 8.94 5.35
N GLU A 32 -3.88 8.06 4.95
CA GLU A 32 -3.77 6.63 5.15
C GLU A 32 -2.54 6.06 4.40
N TYR A 33 -2.38 6.40 3.11
CA TYR A 33 -1.25 5.90 2.33
C TYR A 33 0.08 6.53 2.73
N ALA A 34 0.09 7.74 3.25
CA ALA A 34 1.28 8.32 3.88
C ALA A 34 1.68 7.53 5.14
N ALA A 35 0.72 7.14 5.97
CA ALA A 35 0.97 6.29 7.13
C ALA A 35 1.44 4.88 6.73
N LYS A 36 0.83 4.26 5.70
CA LYS A 36 1.26 2.97 5.15
C LYS A 36 2.70 3.03 4.60
N ALA A 37 3.05 4.08 3.87
CA ALA A 37 4.41 4.27 3.36
C ALA A 37 5.45 4.35 4.49
N ALA A 38 5.18 5.15 5.52
CA ALA A 38 6.03 5.24 6.71
C ALA A 38 6.12 3.89 7.45
N PHE A 39 5.02 3.15 7.53
CA PHE A 39 4.97 1.83 8.15
C PHE A 39 5.81 0.81 7.37
N ILE A 40 5.71 0.78 6.03
CA ILE A 40 6.53 -0.09 5.17
C ILE A 40 8.02 0.21 5.37
N TYR A 41 8.40 1.48 5.42
CA TYR A 41 9.78 1.87 5.68
C TYR A 41 10.26 1.37 7.05
N ASN A 42 9.45 1.52 8.10
CA ASN A 42 9.79 1.03 9.43
C ASN A 42 9.92 -0.51 9.46
N ILE A 43 9.02 -1.24 8.81
CA ILE A 43 9.15 -2.70 8.66
C ILE A 43 10.47 -3.05 7.97
N ALA A 44 10.80 -2.37 6.87
CA ALA A 44 12.05 -2.62 6.14
C ALA A 44 13.29 -2.41 7.00
N GLN A 45 13.30 -1.41 7.89
CA GLN A 45 14.41 -1.16 8.82
C GLN A 45 14.63 -2.31 9.84
N PHE A 46 13.58 -3.04 10.17
CA PHE A 46 13.61 -4.14 11.13
C PHE A 46 13.50 -5.52 10.47
N SER A 47 13.75 -5.58 9.16
CA SER A 47 13.75 -6.80 8.36
C SER A 47 15.16 -7.14 7.90
N THR A 48 15.47 -8.44 7.85
CA THR A 48 16.61 -8.94 7.11
C THR A 48 16.09 -9.55 5.81
N LEU A 49 16.54 -8.99 4.69
CA LEU A 49 16.14 -9.41 3.35
C LEU A 49 17.31 -10.11 2.66
N PRO A 50 17.05 -11.12 1.81
CA PRO A 50 18.08 -11.69 0.96
C PRO A 50 18.67 -10.64 0.00
N ASN A 51 19.94 -10.80 -0.35
CA ASN A 51 20.62 -10.05 -1.42
C ASN A 51 20.67 -8.51 -1.25
N MET A 52 20.67 -8.00 -0.03
CA MET A 52 20.80 -6.56 0.24
C MET A 52 22.23 -6.09 -0.04
N ASN A 53 22.48 -5.49 -1.20
CA ASN A 53 23.79 -4.97 -1.63
C ASN A 53 23.70 -3.45 -1.91
N GLY A 54 23.85 -2.62 -0.87
CA GLY A 54 23.95 -1.17 -1.01
C GLY A 54 22.65 -0.44 -1.40
N VAL A 55 21.74 -1.09 -2.12
CA VAL A 55 20.43 -0.55 -2.52
C VAL A 55 19.34 -1.57 -2.22
N VAL A 56 18.30 -1.15 -1.50
CA VAL A 56 17.07 -1.92 -1.32
C VAL A 56 15.99 -1.30 -2.19
N ARG A 57 15.48 -2.07 -3.16
CA ARG A 57 14.42 -1.63 -4.05
C ARG A 57 13.07 -2.01 -3.48
N LEU A 58 12.26 -0.98 -3.14
CA LEU A 58 10.84 -1.09 -2.84
C LEU A 58 10.07 -0.85 -4.13
N CYS A 59 9.37 -1.84 -4.58
CA CYS A 59 8.60 -1.79 -5.81
C CYS A 59 7.10 -1.68 -5.52
N VAL A 60 6.38 -0.96 -6.36
CA VAL A 60 4.91 -0.94 -6.40
C VAL A 60 4.47 -1.54 -7.72
N LEU A 61 3.84 -2.70 -7.67
CA LEU A 61 3.27 -3.35 -8.85
C LEU A 61 1.78 -3.02 -8.93
N GLY A 62 1.35 -2.63 -10.12
CA GLY A 62 -0.01 -2.18 -10.41
C GLY A 62 -0.20 -0.68 -10.18
N ARG A 63 -1.45 -0.27 -9.93
CA ARG A 63 -1.78 1.15 -9.72
C ARG A 63 -1.21 1.63 -8.39
N ASP A 64 -0.36 2.67 -8.43
CA ASP A 64 0.21 3.26 -7.22
C ASP A 64 -0.85 4.01 -6.40
N PRO A 65 -1.13 3.58 -5.15
CA PRO A 65 -2.04 4.28 -4.27
C PRO A 65 -1.35 5.32 -3.38
N PHE A 66 -0.02 5.34 -3.34
CA PHE A 66 0.75 6.17 -2.40
C PHE A 66 1.00 7.59 -2.91
N GLY A 67 0.96 7.81 -4.23
CA GLY A 67 1.27 9.11 -4.82
C GLY A 67 2.65 9.63 -4.37
N SER A 68 2.71 10.87 -3.88
CA SER A 68 3.96 11.48 -3.43
C SER A 68 4.53 10.90 -2.13
N ALA A 69 3.77 10.11 -1.37
CA ALA A 69 4.22 9.62 -0.06
C ALA A 69 5.46 8.73 -0.16
N LEU A 70 5.53 7.83 -1.16
CA LEU A 70 6.72 7.01 -1.38
C LEU A 70 7.92 7.80 -1.87
N ALA A 71 7.72 8.86 -2.65
CA ALA A 71 8.80 9.71 -3.13
C ALA A 71 9.61 10.32 -1.96
N THR A 72 8.96 10.56 -0.82
CA THR A 72 9.64 11.06 0.40
C THR A 72 10.59 10.05 1.03
N LEU A 73 10.50 8.79 0.63
CA LEU A 73 11.33 7.67 1.14
C LEU A 73 12.54 7.39 0.25
N GLU A 74 12.57 7.94 -0.99
CA GLU A 74 13.68 7.74 -1.92
C GLU A 74 15.02 8.18 -1.28
N GLY A 75 16.04 7.33 -1.38
CA GLY A 75 17.37 7.58 -0.84
C GLY A 75 17.50 7.45 0.68
N LYS A 76 16.42 7.20 1.44
CA LYS A 76 16.51 7.03 2.90
C LYS A 76 17.38 5.83 3.29
N PRO A 77 18.12 5.93 4.41
CA PRO A 77 19.00 4.86 4.85
C PRO A 77 18.21 3.64 5.36
N LEU A 78 18.67 2.44 4.99
CA LEU A 78 18.24 1.15 5.51
C LEU A 78 19.48 0.35 5.94
N GLY A 79 19.92 0.51 7.19
CA GLY A 79 21.20 -0.03 7.63
C GLY A 79 22.36 0.54 6.79
N ASN A 80 23.11 -0.34 6.11
CA ASN A 80 24.22 0.04 5.22
C ASN A 80 23.75 0.27 3.76
N ALA A 81 22.45 0.12 3.47
CA ALA A 81 21.87 0.33 2.17
C ALA A 81 21.05 1.62 2.11
N ARG A 82 20.60 1.98 0.90
CA ARG A 82 19.64 3.06 0.67
C ARG A 82 18.40 2.51 0.00
N LEU A 83 17.24 3.05 0.38
CA LEU A 83 15.98 2.72 -0.26
C LEU A 83 15.88 3.38 -1.64
N SER A 84 15.41 2.63 -2.62
CA SER A 84 15.04 3.14 -3.94
C SER A 84 13.63 2.69 -4.30
N ILE A 85 12.84 3.57 -4.87
CA ILE A 85 11.44 3.31 -5.25
C ILE A 85 11.38 2.98 -6.74
N VAL A 86 10.73 1.87 -7.07
CA VAL A 86 10.65 1.37 -8.45
C VAL A 86 9.20 1.01 -8.79
N TYR A 87 8.81 1.24 -10.03
CA TYR A 87 7.47 0.93 -10.55
C TYR A 87 7.58 -0.05 -11.73
N PRO A 88 7.69 -1.36 -11.46
CA PRO A 88 7.77 -2.37 -12.51
C PRO A 88 6.46 -2.47 -13.30
N HIS A 89 6.56 -2.83 -14.57
CA HIS A 89 5.40 -2.97 -15.46
C HIS A 89 4.79 -4.39 -15.41
N SER A 90 5.48 -5.35 -14.79
CA SER A 90 5.02 -6.74 -14.72
C SER A 90 5.55 -7.46 -13.48
N GLY A 91 4.87 -8.55 -13.11
CA GLY A 91 5.32 -9.44 -12.04
C GLY A 91 6.73 -10.00 -12.27
N PRO A 92 7.03 -10.58 -13.44
CA PRO A 92 8.38 -11.08 -13.74
C PRO A 92 9.47 -10.02 -13.61
N GLU A 93 9.23 -8.80 -14.08
CA GLU A 93 10.16 -7.68 -13.91
C GLU A 93 10.37 -7.35 -12.43
N ALA A 94 9.28 -7.28 -11.65
CA ALA A 94 9.35 -7.04 -10.21
C ALA A 94 10.21 -8.09 -9.50
N LEU A 95 10.03 -9.37 -9.81
CA LEU A 95 10.76 -10.47 -9.17
C LEU A 95 12.26 -10.45 -9.44
N MET A 96 12.69 -9.91 -10.58
CA MET A 96 14.11 -9.82 -10.95
C MET A 96 14.84 -8.68 -10.25
N GLN A 97 14.15 -7.59 -9.88
CA GLN A 97 14.84 -6.39 -9.42
C GLN A 97 14.46 -5.93 -8.02
N CYS A 98 13.33 -6.38 -7.46
CA CYS A 98 12.82 -5.88 -6.19
C CYS A 98 13.33 -6.70 -5.00
N HIS A 99 13.50 -6.06 -3.86
CA HIS A 99 13.74 -6.69 -2.57
C HIS A 99 12.46 -6.70 -1.72
N ILE A 100 11.65 -5.66 -1.90
CA ILE A 100 10.33 -5.48 -1.30
C ILE A 100 9.35 -5.20 -2.42
N LEU A 101 8.24 -5.93 -2.46
CA LEU A 101 7.20 -5.78 -3.47
C LEU A 101 5.86 -5.47 -2.81
N TYR A 102 5.37 -4.25 -3.00
CA TYR A 102 3.99 -3.91 -2.70
C TYR A 102 3.11 -4.31 -3.88
N ILE A 103 2.12 -5.15 -3.60
CA ILE A 103 1.16 -5.65 -4.58
C ILE A 103 -0.12 -4.82 -4.42
N SER A 104 -0.41 -3.97 -5.39
CA SER A 104 -1.60 -3.13 -5.40
C SER A 104 -2.87 -3.96 -5.56
N ALA A 105 -4.00 -3.43 -5.08
CA ALA A 105 -5.31 -4.06 -5.25
C ALA A 105 -5.70 -4.27 -6.71
N SER A 106 -5.11 -3.54 -7.68
CA SER A 106 -5.31 -3.77 -9.11
C SER A 106 -4.75 -5.12 -9.59
N GLU A 107 -3.83 -5.75 -8.82
CA GLU A 107 -3.19 -7.03 -9.12
C GLU A 107 -3.75 -8.18 -8.25
N SER A 108 -4.95 -7.99 -7.66
CA SER A 108 -5.53 -8.94 -6.70
C SER A 108 -5.89 -10.31 -7.27
N ASP A 109 -6.13 -10.40 -8.57
CA ASP A 109 -6.55 -11.65 -9.24
C ASP A 109 -5.41 -12.65 -9.33
N ASP A 110 -4.19 -12.18 -9.59
CA ASP A 110 -2.98 -13.00 -9.71
C ASP A 110 -2.15 -13.04 -8.41
N MET A 111 -2.65 -12.49 -7.32
CA MET A 111 -1.92 -12.28 -6.07
C MET A 111 -1.27 -13.56 -5.52
N THR A 112 -1.97 -14.70 -5.55
CA THR A 112 -1.45 -15.96 -5.02
C THR A 112 -0.25 -16.46 -5.84
N ALA A 113 -0.37 -16.47 -7.16
CA ALA A 113 0.71 -16.91 -8.05
C ALA A 113 1.93 -15.99 -7.94
N LEU A 114 1.70 -14.68 -7.82
CA LEU A 114 2.74 -13.69 -7.64
C LEU A 114 3.44 -13.84 -6.28
N ALA A 115 2.67 -14.06 -5.20
CA ALA A 115 3.23 -14.28 -3.86
C ALA A 115 4.09 -15.55 -3.78
N ASP A 116 3.68 -16.64 -4.44
CA ASP A 116 4.46 -17.87 -4.51
C ASP A 116 5.76 -17.67 -5.30
N SER A 117 5.70 -16.97 -6.42
CA SER A 117 6.88 -16.63 -7.22
C SER A 117 7.84 -15.70 -6.47
N ALA A 118 7.31 -14.69 -5.76
CA ALA A 118 8.09 -13.78 -4.94
C ALA A 118 8.78 -14.50 -3.76
N ARG A 119 8.09 -15.46 -3.15
CA ARG A 119 8.67 -16.33 -2.12
C ARG A 119 9.87 -17.10 -2.65
N ALA A 120 9.77 -17.69 -3.86
CA ALA A 120 10.88 -18.42 -4.48
C ALA A 120 12.04 -17.47 -4.84
N ALA A 121 11.76 -16.21 -5.18
CA ALA A 121 12.76 -15.20 -5.51
C ALA A 121 13.38 -14.51 -4.27
N GLY A 122 12.90 -14.79 -3.06
CA GLY A 122 13.39 -14.14 -1.84
C GLY A 122 12.94 -12.68 -1.68
N VAL A 123 11.80 -12.31 -2.27
CA VAL A 123 11.24 -10.94 -2.27
C VAL A 123 10.19 -10.81 -1.17
N LEU A 124 10.33 -9.84 -0.25
CA LEU A 124 9.32 -9.52 0.76
C LEU A 124 8.07 -8.95 0.07
N THR A 125 6.95 -9.63 0.20
CA THR A 125 5.67 -9.16 -0.35
C THR A 125 4.82 -8.45 0.69
N ILE A 126 4.21 -7.34 0.28
CA ILE A 126 3.31 -6.51 1.08
C ILE A 126 2.08 -6.19 0.26
N ALA A 127 0.90 -6.23 0.86
CA ALA A 127 -0.35 -5.78 0.26
C ALA A 127 -1.28 -5.20 1.34
N ASP A 128 -2.30 -4.44 0.94
CA ASP A 128 -3.37 -3.98 1.81
C ASP A 128 -4.75 -4.53 1.40
N THR A 129 -4.75 -5.48 0.47
CA THR A 129 -5.95 -6.22 0.09
C THR A 129 -6.31 -7.20 1.19
N ARG A 130 -7.56 -7.16 1.66
CA ARG A 130 -8.05 -8.04 2.73
C ARG A 130 -7.85 -9.52 2.38
N GLY A 131 -7.25 -10.27 3.30
CA GLY A 131 -6.97 -11.69 3.15
C GLY A 131 -5.69 -12.00 2.35
N ALA A 132 -4.88 -10.99 2.01
CA ALA A 132 -3.65 -11.17 1.27
C ALA A 132 -2.66 -12.09 1.99
N ALA A 133 -2.54 -11.99 3.31
CA ALA A 133 -1.66 -12.87 4.09
C ALA A 133 -2.05 -14.36 3.97
N ARG A 134 -3.35 -14.66 3.87
CA ARG A 134 -3.84 -16.02 3.66
C ARG A 134 -3.63 -16.52 2.22
N LYS A 135 -3.45 -15.59 1.27
CA LYS A 135 -3.12 -15.87 -0.13
C LYS A 135 -1.61 -15.99 -0.38
N GLY A 136 -0.78 -16.00 0.67
CA GLY A 136 0.67 -16.18 0.55
C GLY A 136 1.49 -14.88 0.59
N VAL A 137 0.87 -13.70 0.59
CA VAL A 137 1.56 -12.43 0.83
C VAL A 137 2.13 -12.43 2.25
N MET A 138 3.39 -12.01 2.41
CA MET A 138 4.07 -12.09 3.70
C MET A 138 3.55 -11.09 4.72
N LEU A 139 3.13 -9.91 4.26
CA LEU A 139 2.68 -8.85 5.13
C LEU A 139 1.42 -8.18 4.57
N GLU A 140 0.30 -8.29 5.29
CA GLU A 140 -0.95 -7.61 4.98
C GLU A 140 -1.11 -6.40 5.87
N LEU A 141 -1.19 -5.21 5.27
CA LEU A 141 -1.47 -3.97 5.99
C LEU A 141 -2.98 -3.84 6.22
N VAL A 142 -3.36 -3.57 7.45
CA VAL A 142 -4.76 -3.43 7.85
C VAL A 142 -4.97 -2.06 8.49
N LEU A 143 -6.01 -1.34 8.06
CA LEU A 143 -6.44 -0.15 8.77
C LEU A 143 -7.38 -0.56 9.92
N ASP A 144 -6.97 -0.32 11.16
CA ASP A 144 -7.69 -0.64 12.38
C ASP A 144 -7.81 0.63 13.25
N ASP A 145 -9.03 1.11 13.49
CA ASP A 145 -9.29 2.35 14.24
C ASP A 145 -8.38 3.54 13.84
N ARG A 146 -8.22 3.75 12.54
CA ARG A 146 -7.34 4.78 11.94
C ARG A 146 -5.84 4.59 12.24
N ARG A 147 -5.43 3.41 12.67
CA ARG A 147 -4.03 3.02 12.82
C ARG A 147 -3.67 1.93 11.85
N ILE A 148 -2.44 1.96 11.35
CA ILE A 148 -1.93 0.87 10.54
C ILE A 148 -1.51 -0.26 11.47
N ALA A 149 -2.16 -1.40 11.32
CA ALA A 149 -1.78 -2.69 11.88
C ALA A 149 -1.33 -3.62 10.75
N PHE A 150 -0.87 -4.82 11.07
CA PHE A 150 -0.51 -5.80 10.05
C PHE A 150 -0.77 -7.24 10.50
N GLU A 151 -1.00 -8.09 9.53
CA GLU A 151 -1.01 -9.54 9.66
C GLU A 151 0.24 -10.10 8.95
N PHE A 152 0.84 -11.15 9.49
CA PHE A 152 2.11 -11.68 9.01
C PHE A 152 2.01 -13.16 8.68
N ASN A 153 2.39 -13.53 7.45
CA ASN A 153 2.54 -14.92 7.04
C ASN A 153 3.99 -15.38 7.28
N GLY A 154 4.22 -15.94 8.47
CA GLY A 154 5.54 -16.41 8.87
C GLY A 154 6.03 -17.62 8.06
N ALA A 155 5.13 -18.44 7.55
CA ALA A 155 5.50 -19.57 6.69
C ALA A 155 6.04 -19.09 5.33
N ALA A 156 5.35 -18.12 4.71
CA ALA A 156 5.79 -17.51 3.46
C ALA A 156 7.14 -16.79 3.63
N ALA A 157 7.31 -16.01 4.71
CA ALA A 157 8.53 -15.28 5.00
C ALA A 157 9.73 -16.23 5.20
N ARG A 158 9.56 -17.31 5.97
CA ARG A 158 10.61 -18.34 6.13
C ARG A 158 11.00 -18.97 4.79
N GLY A 159 10.01 -19.28 3.94
CA GLY A 159 10.24 -19.83 2.62
C GLY A 159 11.03 -18.90 1.69
N ALA A 160 10.95 -17.59 1.90
CA ALA A 160 11.68 -16.57 1.15
C ALA A 160 13.04 -16.19 1.78
N GLY A 161 13.38 -16.70 2.95
CA GLY A 161 14.56 -16.26 3.70
C GLY A 161 14.43 -14.84 4.29
N VAL A 162 13.20 -14.33 4.40
CA VAL A 162 12.88 -13.02 4.99
C VAL A 162 12.69 -13.17 6.50
N VAL A 163 13.40 -12.35 7.28
CA VAL A 163 13.29 -12.35 8.75
C VAL A 163 12.84 -10.99 9.25
N LEU A 164 11.74 -10.96 9.97
CA LEU A 164 11.32 -9.79 10.76
C LEU A 164 11.83 -9.90 12.19
N SER A 165 12.25 -8.77 12.75
CA SER A 165 12.68 -8.75 14.15
C SER A 165 11.54 -9.12 15.10
N SER A 166 11.87 -9.78 16.21
CA SER A 166 10.89 -10.14 17.25
C SER A 166 10.15 -8.92 17.84
N LYS A 167 10.77 -7.74 17.79
CA LYS A 167 10.14 -6.48 18.23
C LYS A 167 8.96 -6.13 17.34
N VAL A 168 9.14 -6.28 16.03
CA VAL A 168 8.08 -6.02 15.04
C VAL A 168 7.01 -7.10 15.12
N LEU A 169 7.40 -8.39 15.20
CA LEU A 169 6.45 -9.49 15.26
C LEU A 169 5.47 -9.38 16.43
N ARG A 170 5.88 -8.80 17.56
CA ARG A 170 4.96 -8.57 18.70
C ARG A 170 3.87 -7.54 18.41
N LEU A 171 4.00 -6.74 17.37
CA LEU A 171 3.01 -5.74 16.94
C LEU A 171 2.05 -6.30 15.90
N ALA A 172 2.29 -7.52 15.41
CA ALA A 172 1.40 -8.17 14.46
C ALA A 172 0.04 -8.46 15.10
N ARG A 173 -1.04 -8.15 14.36
CA ARG A 173 -2.41 -8.47 14.76
C ARG A 173 -2.68 -9.98 14.70
N ALA A 174 -2.09 -10.65 13.71
CA ALA A 174 -2.12 -12.09 13.53
C ALA A 174 -0.82 -12.58 12.87
N ILE A 175 -0.45 -13.84 13.17
CA ILE A 175 0.69 -14.54 12.55
C ILE A 175 0.20 -15.90 12.07
N TYR A 176 0.46 -16.23 10.79
CA TYR A 176 0.09 -17.48 10.13
C TYR A 176 1.31 -18.37 9.87
#